data_c70a8949995d6cca638ee9787627b6a9
#
_entry.id   c70a8949995d6cca638ee9787627b6a9
#
_cell.length_a   1.000
_cell.length_b   1.000
_cell.length_c   1.000
_cell.angle_alpha   90.00
_cell.angle_beta   90.00
_cell.angle_gamma   90.00
#
_symmetry.space_group_name_H-M   'P 1'
#
loop_
_entity.id
_entity.type
_entity.pdbx_description
1 polymer ?
#
loop_
_entity_poly.entity_id
_entity_poly.type
_entity_poly.pdbx_seq_one_letter_code
_entity_poly.pdbx_strand_id
1 'polypeptide(L)'
;MSTKTKFPEIADIQLYREQVIKEINDTEHKTQYIEKNAEAIYALGLTMYSSVFSLNSAIYNGFSLSELDERISLHPEQIKVLEKIEKNRGLIFSAPTSFGKTFVIFEYIARFKPKNVVLVVPTLALIDEYKKKIINQYRNIFKQYKVYLSIDEDKEYNLEEYNLFLVTHDRVINESIHQIIKSIDFLVI
;
A
#
# COMPACT_ATOMS: atom_id res chain seq x y z
N MET A 1 10.16 43.71 -19.73
CA MET A 1 8.98 43.21 -18.94
C MET A 1 9.23 41.75 -18.62
N SER A 2 9.59 41.44 -17.39
CA SER A 2 9.85 40.05 -16.95
C SER A 2 8.51 39.40 -16.62
N THR A 3 8.04 38.52 -17.45
CA THR A 3 6.88 37.65 -17.15
C THR A 3 7.32 36.67 -16.07
N LYS A 4 7.02 37.00 -14.80
CA LYS A 4 7.09 36.02 -13.72
C LYS A 4 6.14 34.91 -14.05
N THR A 5 6.66 33.75 -14.44
CA THR A 5 5.93 32.50 -14.55
C THR A 5 5.37 32.19 -13.16
N LYS A 6 4.06 32.38 -12.97
CA LYS A 6 3.38 32.05 -11.74
C LYS A 6 3.32 30.52 -11.66
N PHE A 7 3.89 29.92 -10.63
CA PHE A 7 3.73 28.48 -10.41
C PHE A 7 2.25 28.18 -10.15
N PRO A 8 1.67 27.12 -10.73
CA PRO A 8 0.29 26.74 -10.48
C PRO A 8 0.09 26.41 -8.98
N GLU A 9 -1.07 26.77 -8.46
CA GLU A 9 -1.44 26.42 -7.09
C GLU A 9 -1.73 24.90 -6.99
N ILE A 10 -1.63 24.33 -5.78
CA ILE A 10 -1.87 22.90 -5.55
C ILE A 10 -3.27 22.46 -6.02
N ALA A 11 -4.27 23.34 -5.83
CA ALA A 11 -5.63 23.10 -6.30
C ALA A 11 -5.72 22.99 -7.84
N ASP A 12 -4.94 23.81 -8.56
CA ASP A 12 -4.87 23.77 -10.03
C ASP A 12 -4.25 22.48 -10.53
N ILE A 13 -3.24 21.97 -9.83
CA ILE A 13 -2.58 20.70 -10.17
C ILE A 13 -3.54 19.53 -9.98
N GLN A 14 -4.33 19.50 -8.92
CA GLN A 14 -5.32 18.45 -8.70
C GLN A 14 -6.40 18.47 -9.76
N LEU A 15 -6.93 19.63 -10.09
CA LEU A 15 -7.92 19.78 -11.15
C LEU A 15 -7.36 19.31 -12.50
N TYR A 16 -6.13 19.64 -12.80
CA TYR A 16 -5.45 19.20 -14.02
C TYR A 16 -5.23 17.69 -14.06
N ARG A 17 -4.87 17.07 -12.92
CA ARG A 17 -4.76 15.60 -12.80
C ARG A 17 -6.10 14.92 -13.11
N GLU A 18 -7.19 15.40 -12.53
CA GLU A 18 -8.54 14.86 -12.77
C GLU A 18 -8.95 14.98 -14.24
N GLN A 19 -8.64 16.13 -14.87
CA GLN A 19 -8.89 16.33 -16.28
C GLN A 19 -8.12 15.35 -17.15
N VAL A 20 -6.81 15.16 -16.89
CA VAL A 20 -5.98 14.20 -17.64
C VAL A 20 -6.48 12.77 -17.46
N ILE A 21 -6.89 12.37 -16.25
CA ILE A 21 -7.48 11.05 -16.00
C ILE A 21 -8.76 10.87 -16.81
N LYS A 22 -9.62 11.89 -16.85
CA LYS A 22 -10.85 11.85 -17.63
C LYS A 22 -10.55 11.73 -19.12
N GLU A 23 -9.63 12.51 -19.65
CA GLU A 23 -9.22 12.44 -21.05
C GLU A 23 -8.63 11.07 -21.43
N ILE A 24 -7.83 10.46 -20.55
CA ILE A 24 -7.30 9.10 -20.75
C ILE A 24 -8.44 8.08 -20.85
N ASN A 25 -9.51 8.25 -20.08
CA ASN A 25 -10.61 7.29 -20.03
C ASN A 25 -11.61 7.49 -21.18
N ASP A 26 -11.84 8.73 -21.60
CA ASP A 26 -12.89 9.12 -22.56
C ASP A 26 -12.39 9.13 -24.02
N THR A 27 -11.08 9.08 -24.26
CA THR A 27 -10.51 9.22 -25.61
C THR A 27 -10.58 7.90 -26.40
N GLU A 28 -11.16 7.94 -27.58
CA GLU A 28 -11.18 6.80 -28.53
C GLU A 28 -9.75 6.38 -28.97
N HIS A 29 -8.80 7.33 -29.00
CA HIS A 29 -7.40 7.11 -29.35
C HIS A 29 -6.49 7.13 -28.11
N LYS A 30 -6.85 6.38 -27.10
CA LYS A 30 -6.18 6.33 -25.80
C LYS A 30 -4.66 6.18 -25.89
N THR A 31 -4.17 5.24 -26.68
CA THR A 31 -2.74 4.97 -26.83
C THR A 31 -2.00 6.18 -27.38
N GLN A 32 -2.52 6.81 -28.45
CA GLN A 32 -1.91 7.98 -29.06
C GLN A 32 -1.90 9.20 -28.11
N TYR A 33 -2.97 9.39 -27.34
CA TYR A 33 -3.01 10.45 -26.32
C TYR A 33 -1.95 10.24 -25.25
N ILE A 34 -1.82 9.00 -24.73
CA ILE A 34 -0.85 8.62 -23.70
C ILE A 34 0.59 8.81 -24.23
N GLU A 35 0.88 8.37 -25.45
CA GLU A 35 2.20 8.55 -26.08
C GLU A 35 2.59 10.03 -26.16
N LYS A 36 1.67 10.86 -26.65
CA LYS A 36 1.91 12.29 -26.81
C LYS A 36 2.10 13.03 -25.48
N ASN A 37 1.45 12.56 -24.42
CA ASN A 37 1.44 13.23 -23.11
C ASN A 37 2.23 12.46 -22.04
N ALA A 38 3.07 11.49 -22.41
CA ALA A 38 3.75 10.59 -21.49
C ALA A 38 4.55 11.32 -20.39
N GLU A 39 5.25 12.41 -20.72
CA GLU A 39 6.00 13.20 -19.74
C GLU A 39 5.08 13.97 -18.77
N ALA A 40 3.97 14.52 -19.26
CA ALA A 40 2.99 15.19 -18.42
C ALA A 40 2.30 14.19 -17.46
N ILE A 41 1.95 13.00 -17.98
CA ILE A 41 1.38 11.89 -17.19
C ILE A 41 2.34 11.48 -16.08
N TYR A 42 3.65 11.36 -16.39
CA TYR A 42 4.68 11.08 -15.41
C TYR A 42 4.80 12.20 -14.37
N ALA A 43 4.93 13.45 -14.80
CA ALA A 43 5.07 14.61 -13.91
C ALA A 43 3.88 14.78 -12.95
N LEU A 44 2.69 14.39 -13.39
CA LEU A 44 1.48 14.38 -12.56
C LEU A 44 1.36 13.16 -11.64
N GLY A 45 2.28 12.20 -11.70
CA GLY A 45 2.23 10.95 -10.93
C GLY A 45 1.09 10.02 -11.38
N LEU A 46 0.72 10.05 -12.65
CA LEU A 46 -0.39 9.28 -13.24
C LEU A 46 0.10 8.07 -14.07
N THR A 47 1.33 7.64 -13.88
CA THR A 47 1.96 6.54 -14.64
C THR A 47 1.17 5.23 -14.61
N MET A 48 0.42 4.99 -13.53
CA MET A 48 -0.46 3.83 -13.38
C MET A 48 -1.60 3.77 -14.39
N TYR A 49 -1.98 4.93 -14.97
CA TYR A 49 -3.01 5.02 -16.00
C TYR A 49 -2.43 4.88 -17.42
N SER A 50 -1.11 4.75 -17.55
CA SER A 50 -0.42 4.72 -18.83
C SER A 50 0.08 3.31 -19.14
N SER A 51 -0.21 2.85 -20.36
CA SER A 51 0.36 1.62 -20.93
C SER A 51 1.62 1.90 -21.76
N VAL A 52 1.92 3.17 -22.03
CA VAL A 52 3.10 3.62 -22.78
C VAL A 52 3.88 4.58 -21.89
N PHE A 53 5.19 4.37 -21.82
CA PHE A 53 6.05 5.07 -20.89
C PHE A 53 7.08 5.92 -21.63
N SER A 54 7.26 7.16 -21.17
CA SER A 54 8.51 7.87 -21.42
C SER A 54 9.66 7.17 -20.70
N LEU A 55 10.91 7.47 -21.04
CA LEU A 55 12.06 6.89 -20.36
C LEU A 55 12.00 7.11 -18.84
N ASN A 56 11.66 8.32 -18.41
CA ASN A 56 11.53 8.65 -16.98
C ASN A 56 10.41 7.85 -16.31
N SER A 57 9.29 7.68 -16.98
CA SER A 57 8.16 6.88 -16.53
C SER A 57 8.51 5.39 -16.43
N ALA A 58 9.25 4.85 -17.40
CA ALA A 58 9.71 3.47 -17.39
C ALA A 58 10.69 3.19 -16.23
N ILE A 59 11.63 4.11 -16.01
CA ILE A 59 12.57 4.05 -14.87
C ILE A 59 11.79 4.09 -13.56
N TYR A 60 10.89 5.06 -13.40
CA TYR A 60 10.07 5.16 -12.18
C TYR A 60 9.27 3.89 -11.93
N ASN A 61 8.59 3.36 -12.95
CA ASN A 61 7.82 2.13 -12.81
C ASN A 61 8.69 0.95 -12.41
N GLY A 62 9.90 0.82 -12.98
CA GLY A 62 10.84 -0.24 -12.61
C GLY A 62 11.21 -0.22 -11.12
N PHE A 63 11.37 0.97 -10.53
CA PHE A 63 11.66 1.12 -9.10
C PHE A 63 10.41 1.09 -8.20
N SER A 64 9.23 1.28 -8.76
CA SER A 64 7.97 1.43 -8.03
C SER A 64 7.08 0.19 -8.10
N LEU A 65 7.54 -0.89 -8.72
CA LEU A 65 6.78 -2.13 -8.82
C LEU A 65 6.42 -2.67 -7.44
N SER A 66 5.21 -3.18 -7.34
CA SER A 66 4.72 -3.81 -6.12
C SER A 66 5.29 -5.22 -5.96
N GLU A 67 5.65 -5.57 -4.74
CA GLU A 67 6.00 -6.95 -4.38
C GLU A 67 4.75 -7.86 -4.31
N LEU A 68 3.55 -7.27 -4.19
CA LEU A 68 2.29 -8.01 -4.18
C LEU A 68 1.82 -8.41 -5.57
N ASP A 69 2.06 -7.54 -6.58
CA ASP A 69 1.67 -7.76 -7.97
C ASP A 69 2.57 -6.94 -8.90
N GLU A 70 3.42 -7.63 -9.66
CA GLU A 70 4.38 -7.03 -10.60
C GLU A 70 3.75 -6.15 -11.69
N ARG A 71 2.42 -6.23 -11.88
CA ARG A 71 1.67 -5.39 -12.83
C ARG A 71 1.28 -4.03 -12.26
N ILE A 72 1.50 -3.82 -10.97
CA ILE A 72 1.11 -2.62 -10.25
C ILE A 72 2.35 -1.81 -9.89
N SER A 73 2.36 -0.53 -10.28
CA SER A 73 3.33 0.44 -9.78
C SER A 73 2.72 1.23 -8.62
N LEU A 74 3.51 1.39 -7.56
CA LEU A 74 3.11 2.16 -6.40
C LEU A 74 3.03 3.65 -6.73
N HIS A 75 2.07 4.31 -6.15
CA HIS A 75 2.00 5.78 -6.17
C HIS A 75 3.15 6.40 -5.39
N PRO A 76 3.66 7.59 -5.78
CA PRO A 76 4.68 8.31 -5.02
C PRO A 76 4.31 8.51 -3.55
N GLU A 77 3.04 8.79 -3.28
CA GLU A 77 2.54 8.95 -1.91
C GLU A 77 2.55 7.63 -1.12
N GLN A 78 2.28 6.50 -1.77
CA GLN A 78 2.35 5.17 -1.15
C GLN A 78 3.80 4.81 -0.81
N ILE A 79 4.74 5.09 -1.70
CA ILE A 79 6.18 4.91 -1.45
C ILE A 79 6.63 5.75 -0.26
N LYS A 80 6.24 7.03 -0.19
CA LYS A 80 6.54 7.89 0.97
C LYS A 80 5.98 7.34 2.29
N VAL A 81 4.81 6.71 2.25
CA VAL A 81 4.23 6.08 3.45
C VAL A 81 5.05 4.86 3.85
N LEU A 82 5.43 3.99 2.91
CA LEU A 82 6.30 2.84 3.17
C LEU A 82 7.64 3.26 3.79
N GLU A 83 8.29 4.29 3.24
CA GLU A 83 9.52 4.84 3.80
C GLU A 83 9.33 5.41 5.22
N LYS A 84 8.18 6.05 5.49
CA LYS A 84 7.89 6.58 6.82
C LYS A 84 7.64 5.46 7.84
N ILE A 85 6.97 4.38 7.44
CA ILE A 85 6.77 3.21 8.30
C ILE A 85 8.12 2.61 8.65
N GLU A 86 9.01 2.44 7.68
CA GLU A 86 10.35 1.86 7.87
C GLU A 86 11.24 2.71 8.81
N LYS A 87 11.22 4.05 8.62
CA LYS A 87 12.11 4.98 9.34
C LYS A 87 11.63 5.34 10.75
N ASN A 88 10.37 5.08 11.09
CA ASN A 88 9.77 5.53 12.34
C ASN A 88 9.24 4.36 13.17
N ARG A 89 9.40 4.44 14.48
CA ARG A 89 8.84 3.43 15.41
C ARG A 89 7.32 3.45 15.52
N GLY A 90 6.69 4.54 15.13
CA GLY A 90 5.24 4.71 15.13
C GLY A 90 4.82 5.76 14.13
N LEU A 91 3.70 5.50 13.44
CA LEU A 91 3.14 6.37 12.44
C LEU A 91 1.61 6.38 12.58
N ILE A 92 1.03 7.57 12.71
CA ILE A 92 -0.41 7.75 12.53
C ILE A 92 -0.63 8.23 11.10
N PHE A 93 -1.41 7.45 10.36
CA PHE A 93 -1.63 7.67 8.95
C PHE A 93 -3.12 7.79 8.63
N SER A 94 -3.53 8.94 8.10
CA SER A 94 -4.89 9.19 7.62
C SER A 94 -4.88 9.44 6.13
N ALA A 95 -5.75 8.75 5.40
CA ALA A 95 -5.90 8.88 3.97
C ALA A 95 -7.32 8.50 3.53
N PRO A 96 -7.78 8.98 2.36
CA PRO A 96 -9.06 8.58 1.77
C PRO A 96 -9.15 7.07 1.58
N THR A 97 -10.38 6.55 1.45
CA THR A 97 -10.59 5.11 1.21
C THR A 97 -9.92 4.62 -0.08
N SER A 98 -9.93 5.47 -1.12
CA SER A 98 -9.32 5.20 -2.42
C SER A 98 -7.79 5.16 -2.43
N PHE A 99 -7.12 5.57 -1.35
CA PHE A 99 -5.66 5.56 -1.26
C PHE A 99 -5.04 4.16 -1.32
N GLY A 100 -5.79 3.12 -0.97
CA GLY A 100 -5.28 1.76 -0.88
C GLY A 100 -4.52 1.47 0.43
N LYS A 101 -5.01 1.95 1.58
CA LYS A 101 -4.36 1.73 2.89
C LYS A 101 -4.01 0.26 3.16
N THR A 102 -4.97 -0.64 2.95
CA THR A 102 -4.77 -2.09 3.10
C THR A 102 -3.68 -2.62 2.16
N PHE A 103 -3.64 -2.12 0.93
CA PHE A 103 -2.61 -2.48 -0.04
C PHE A 103 -1.22 -2.07 0.45
N VAL A 104 -1.06 -0.85 0.96
CA VAL A 104 0.23 -0.36 1.51
C VAL A 104 0.67 -1.19 2.72
N ILE A 105 -0.24 -1.61 3.60
CA ILE A 105 0.08 -2.48 4.73
C ILE A 105 0.61 -3.83 4.25
N PHE A 106 -0.07 -4.47 3.30
CA PHE A 106 0.37 -5.75 2.75
C PHE A 106 1.65 -5.62 1.94
N GLU A 107 1.82 -4.53 1.20
CA GLU A 107 3.06 -4.21 0.49
C GLU A 107 4.25 -4.06 1.45
N TYR A 108 4.05 -3.40 2.59
CA TYR A 108 5.08 -3.31 3.62
C TYR A 108 5.49 -4.70 4.13
N ILE A 109 4.52 -5.56 4.44
CA ILE A 109 4.80 -6.93 4.90
C ILE A 109 5.52 -7.75 3.83
N ALA A 110 5.13 -7.59 2.56
CA ALA A 110 5.76 -8.29 1.44
C ALA A 110 7.23 -7.89 1.24
N ARG A 111 7.53 -6.58 1.35
CA ARG A 111 8.89 -6.03 1.16
C ARG A 111 9.82 -6.34 2.32
N PHE A 112 9.38 -6.05 3.54
CA PHE A 112 10.25 -6.04 4.73
C PHE A 112 10.19 -7.35 5.52
N LYS A 113 9.17 -8.18 5.29
CA LYS A 113 9.00 -9.52 5.87
C LYS A 113 9.21 -9.53 7.40
N PRO A 114 8.49 -8.66 8.16
CA PRO A 114 8.56 -8.71 9.62
C PRO A 114 8.10 -10.08 10.11
N LYS A 115 8.77 -10.65 11.11
CA LYS A 115 8.47 -12.01 11.60
C LYS A 115 7.10 -12.07 12.30
N ASN A 116 6.87 -11.18 13.26
CA ASN A 116 5.65 -11.19 14.06
C ASN A 116 4.80 -9.95 13.74
N VAL A 117 3.77 -10.16 12.96
CA VAL A 117 2.85 -9.12 12.49
C VAL A 117 1.54 -9.24 13.24
N VAL A 118 1.03 -8.12 13.76
CA VAL A 118 -0.32 -8.03 14.34
C VAL A 118 -1.13 -6.99 13.58
N LEU A 119 -2.21 -7.44 12.97
CA LEU A 119 -3.18 -6.58 12.30
C LEU A 119 -4.47 -6.56 13.11
N VAL A 120 -4.76 -5.42 13.72
CA VAL A 120 -5.98 -5.20 14.47
C VAL A 120 -7.01 -4.54 13.56
N VAL A 121 -8.13 -5.20 13.37
CA VAL A 121 -9.20 -4.72 12.50
C VAL A 121 -10.51 -4.54 13.28
N PRO A 122 -11.35 -3.57 12.91
CA PRO A 122 -12.53 -3.24 13.70
C PRO A 122 -13.65 -4.29 13.64
N THR A 123 -13.69 -5.16 12.61
CA THR A 123 -14.80 -6.09 12.41
C THR A 123 -14.35 -7.45 11.93
N LEU A 124 -15.16 -8.48 12.25
CA LEU A 124 -14.97 -9.84 11.72
C LEU A 124 -15.07 -9.90 10.19
N ALA A 125 -15.89 -9.05 9.58
CA ALA A 125 -16.00 -8.97 8.12
C ALA A 125 -14.66 -8.56 7.47
N LEU A 126 -13.92 -7.64 8.09
CA LEU A 126 -12.58 -7.27 7.64
C LEU A 126 -11.55 -8.37 7.88
N ILE A 127 -11.67 -9.15 8.95
CA ILE A 127 -10.85 -10.37 9.14
C ILE A 127 -11.04 -11.31 7.95
N ASP A 128 -12.27 -11.58 7.55
CA ASP A 128 -12.57 -12.48 6.44
C ASP A 128 -12.05 -11.92 5.10
N GLU A 129 -12.18 -10.61 4.87
CA GLU A 129 -11.62 -9.94 3.69
C GLU A 129 -10.10 -10.06 3.64
N TYR A 130 -9.41 -9.74 4.73
CA TYR A 130 -7.95 -9.80 4.81
C TYR A 130 -7.45 -11.24 4.66
N LYS A 131 -8.11 -12.20 5.33
CA LYS A 131 -7.83 -13.63 5.19
C LYS A 131 -7.95 -14.10 3.74
N LYS A 132 -9.03 -13.70 3.03
CA LYS A 132 -9.19 -14.03 1.61
C LYS A 132 -8.08 -13.45 0.75
N LYS A 133 -7.66 -12.20 0.99
CA LYS A 133 -6.56 -11.58 0.27
C LYS A 133 -5.24 -12.32 0.52
N ILE A 134 -4.92 -12.64 1.76
CA ILE A 134 -3.70 -13.34 2.16
C ILE A 134 -3.65 -14.75 1.56
N ILE A 135 -4.74 -15.52 1.70
CA ILE A 135 -4.77 -16.95 1.33
C ILE A 135 -4.97 -17.15 -0.18
N ASN A 136 -5.79 -16.31 -0.83
CA ASN A 136 -6.17 -16.51 -2.22
C ASN A 136 -5.40 -15.60 -3.17
N GLN A 137 -5.38 -14.28 -2.89
CA GLN A 137 -4.80 -13.32 -3.82
C GLN A 137 -3.28 -13.26 -3.72
N TYR A 138 -2.73 -13.27 -2.51
CA TYR A 138 -1.30 -13.09 -2.25
C TYR A 138 -0.63 -14.33 -1.64
N ARG A 139 -1.20 -15.51 -1.88
CA ARG A 139 -0.76 -16.78 -1.30
C ARG A 139 0.74 -17.02 -1.43
N ASN A 140 1.30 -16.77 -2.60
CA ASN A 140 2.73 -17.04 -2.87
C ASN A 140 3.66 -16.19 -2.01
N ILE A 141 3.22 -14.99 -1.64
CA ILE A 141 3.97 -14.03 -0.86
C ILE A 141 3.86 -14.35 0.64
N PHE A 142 2.64 -14.65 1.09
CA PHE A 142 2.34 -14.91 2.49
C PHE A 142 2.47 -16.39 2.92
N LYS A 143 2.87 -17.30 2.03
CA LYS A 143 2.99 -18.73 2.32
C LYS A 143 3.90 -19.08 3.50
N GLN A 144 4.84 -18.22 3.80
CA GLN A 144 5.75 -18.38 4.94
C GLN A 144 5.11 -18.02 6.28
N TYR A 145 4.03 -17.24 6.29
CA TYR A 145 3.36 -16.80 7.49
C TYR A 145 2.35 -17.83 7.99
N LYS A 146 2.43 -18.15 9.28
CA LYS A 146 1.34 -18.84 10.00
C LYS A 146 0.29 -17.81 10.38
N VAL A 147 -0.92 -17.93 9.83
CA VAL A 147 -2.00 -16.96 10.05
C VAL A 147 -2.87 -17.42 11.22
N TYR A 148 -2.98 -16.56 12.23
CA TYR A 148 -3.80 -16.76 13.41
C TYR A 148 -4.95 -15.74 13.44
N LEU A 149 -6.15 -16.18 13.78
CA LEU A 149 -7.35 -15.34 13.89
C LEU A 149 -7.72 -15.01 15.34
N SER A 150 -6.97 -15.56 16.28
CA SER A 150 -7.06 -15.31 17.72
C SER A 150 -5.66 -15.39 18.35
N ILE A 151 -5.53 -14.79 19.51
CA ILE A 151 -4.37 -14.95 20.38
C ILE A 151 -4.91 -15.67 21.61
N ASP A 152 -4.57 -16.94 21.75
CA ASP A 152 -5.12 -17.81 22.79
C ASP A 152 -4.10 -17.91 23.93
N GLU A 153 -4.55 -17.82 25.20
CA GLU A 153 -3.69 -17.83 26.38
C GLU A 153 -2.95 -19.17 26.58
N ASP A 154 -3.64 -20.27 26.27
CA ASP A 154 -3.12 -21.63 26.44
C ASP A 154 -2.23 -22.09 25.26
N LYS A 155 -1.99 -21.22 24.28
CA LYS A 155 -1.23 -21.57 23.10
C LYS A 155 0.16 -20.95 23.09
N GLU A 156 1.17 -21.79 22.99
CA GLU A 156 2.53 -21.36 22.74
C GLU A 156 2.73 -21.03 21.25
N TYR A 157 3.29 -19.84 20.99
CA TYR A 157 3.64 -19.38 19.66
C TYR A 157 5.14 -19.44 19.46
N ASN A 158 5.60 -20.07 18.38
CA ASN A 158 7.02 -20.01 18.02
C ASN A 158 7.32 -18.65 17.36
N LEU A 159 7.76 -17.68 18.14
CA LEU A 159 8.02 -16.30 17.71
C LEU A 159 9.29 -16.15 16.84
N GLU A 160 10.07 -17.20 16.68
CA GLU A 160 11.19 -17.24 15.74
C GLU A 160 10.74 -17.51 14.30
N GLU A 161 9.52 -18.00 14.10
CA GLU A 161 8.90 -18.18 12.81
C GLU A 161 8.14 -16.95 12.36
N TYR A 162 7.61 -16.98 11.12
CA TYR A 162 6.80 -15.90 10.58
C TYR A 162 5.34 -16.09 11.02
N ASN A 163 4.85 -15.18 11.83
CA ASN A 163 3.49 -15.20 12.38
C ASN A 163 2.72 -13.95 11.96
N LEU A 164 1.48 -14.13 11.54
CA LEU A 164 0.56 -13.05 11.23
C LEU A 164 -0.73 -13.23 12.04
N PHE A 165 -0.92 -12.37 13.03
CA PHE A 165 -2.11 -12.35 13.86
C PHE A 165 -3.10 -11.34 13.28
N LEU A 166 -4.25 -11.82 12.88
CA LEU A 166 -5.35 -11.01 12.35
C LEU A 166 -6.51 -11.05 13.35
N VAL A 167 -6.66 -9.99 14.12
CA VAL A 167 -7.53 -9.98 15.29
C VAL A 167 -8.40 -8.72 15.34
N THR A 168 -9.50 -8.79 16.09
CA THR A 168 -10.30 -7.60 16.42
C THR A 168 -9.72 -6.91 17.65
N HIS A 169 -10.04 -5.62 17.83
CA HIS A 169 -9.56 -4.83 18.98
C HIS A 169 -10.02 -5.45 20.32
N ASP A 170 -11.22 -6.02 20.39
CA ASP A 170 -11.73 -6.67 21.61
C ASP A 170 -10.85 -7.86 22.04
N ARG A 171 -10.21 -8.55 21.09
CA ARG A 171 -9.32 -9.68 21.38
C ARG A 171 -7.92 -9.25 21.76
N VAL A 172 -7.50 -8.02 21.40
CA VAL A 172 -6.19 -7.46 21.75
C VAL A 172 -6.14 -6.98 23.20
N ILE A 173 -7.29 -6.59 23.76
CA ILE A 173 -7.39 -6.08 25.15
C ILE A 173 -7.21 -7.19 26.18
N ASN A 174 -7.36 -8.44 25.78
CA ASN A 174 -7.17 -9.59 26.67
C ASN A 174 -5.69 -9.79 27.02
N GLU A 175 -5.42 -10.36 28.19
CA GLU A 175 -4.07 -10.60 28.73
C GLU A 175 -3.18 -11.44 27.81
N SER A 176 -3.78 -12.23 26.92
CA SER A 176 -3.10 -13.11 25.96
C SER A 176 -2.12 -12.38 25.03
N ILE A 177 -2.33 -11.09 24.74
CA ILE A 177 -1.39 -10.33 23.91
C ILE A 177 -0.01 -10.15 24.59
N HIS A 178 0.04 -10.20 25.93
CA HIS A 178 1.28 -10.04 26.67
C HIS A 178 2.33 -11.08 26.30
N GLN A 179 1.91 -12.27 25.85
CA GLN A 179 2.82 -13.34 25.44
C GLN A 179 3.64 -12.97 24.20
N ILE A 180 3.06 -12.18 23.29
CA ILE A 180 3.69 -11.84 22.01
C ILE A 180 4.12 -10.38 21.90
N ILE A 181 3.64 -9.49 22.80
CA ILE A 181 3.80 -8.02 22.66
C ILE A 181 5.25 -7.56 22.55
N LYS A 182 6.16 -8.23 23.24
CA LYS A 182 7.61 -7.89 23.23
C LYS A 182 8.31 -8.30 21.93
N SER A 183 7.69 -9.18 21.15
CA SER A 183 8.26 -9.76 19.94
C SER A 183 7.52 -9.29 18.67
N ILE A 184 6.61 -8.31 18.79
CA ILE A 184 5.90 -7.76 17.65
C ILE A 184 6.87 -6.86 16.85
N ASP A 185 7.10 -7.21 15.59
CA ASP A 185 7.90 -6.42 14.67
C ASP A 185 7.08 -5.36 13.94
N PHE A 186 5.80 -5.67 13.67
CA PHE A 186 4.89 -4.77 12.97
C PHE A 186 3.46 -4.85 13.51
N LEU A 187 2.96 -3.75 14.04
CA LEU A 187 1.60 -3.60 14.57
C LEU A 187 0.82 -2.56 13.77
N VAL A 188 -0.38 -2.93 13.34
CA VAL A 188 -1.35 -2.03 12.71
C VAL A 188 -2.65 -2.06 13.50
N ILE A 189 -3.19 -0.86 13.78
CA ILE A 189 -4.46 -0.67 14.51
C ILE A 189 -5.40 0.19 13.67
#